data_8563dafa1b36f9f1c8df10c7b348e988
#
_entry.id   8563dafa1b36f9f1c8df10c7b348e988
#
_cell.length_a   1.000
_cell.length_b   1.000
_cell.length_c   1.000
_cell.angle_alpha   90.00
_cell.angle_beta   90.00
_cell.angle_gamma   90.00
#
_symmetry.space_group_name_H-M   'P 1'
#
loop_
_entity.id
_entity.type
_entity.pdbx_description
1 polymer ?
#
loop_
_entity_poly.entity_id
_entity_poly.type
_entity_poly.pdbx_seq_one_letter_code
_entity_poly.pdbx_strand_id
1 'polypeptide(L)'
;MELFDEQTTKTPEQKQAILDNVRLPTDWKTALADELTSENMDNLRAFLKEAYQSEESIYPPAPLMFNAFNLTPLSQVKVVILGQDPYHRPGQAMGLSFSVPKAIPKPPSLNNLLKEMATDIGLKPSAHGDLTYWAQQGVLLLNSSLTVKEGEPNSHQNQGWEQFTDAVIDVVNEQTEHTVFILWGSKAQKKGKYINTDKHLILTAVHPSPLAANRGGFFGSKPFSKTNDYLVQYGQTPIDWQLPQ
;
A
#
# COMPACT_ATOMS: atom_id res chain seq x y z
N MET A 1 12.43 -32.86 -30.64
CA MET A 1 12.81 -31.44 -30.41
C MET A 1 11.89 -30.92 -29.33
N GLU A 2 12.29 -31.18 -28.09
CA GLU A 2 11.52 -30.83 -26.90
C GLU A 2 11.65 -29.31 -26.67
N LEU A 3 10.58 -28.60 -26.88
CA LEU A 3 10.41 -27.17 -26.63
C LEU A 3 9.49 -26.97 -25.42
N PHE A 4 9.84 -27.53 -24.28
CA PHE A 4 9.29 -27.14 -22.99
C PHE A 4 10.48 -26.84 -22.09
N ASP A 5 10.72 -25.55 -21.84
CA ASP A 5 11.52 -25.11 -20.72
C ASP A 5 10.94 -25.77 -19.47
N GLU A 6 11.68 -26.69 -18.86
CA GLU A 6 11.40 -27.15 -17.50
C GLU A 6 11.51 -25.91 -16.60
N GLN A 7 10.37 -25.32 -16.28
CA GLN A 7 10.30 -24.40 -15.15
C GLN A 7 10.85 -25.18 -13.95
N THR A 8 12.07 -24.86 -13.56
CA THR A 8 12.74 -25.45 -12.40
C THR A 8 11.95 -25.05 -11.15
N THR A 9 10.96 -25.86 -10.80
CA THR A 9 10.17 -25.67 -9.58
C THR A 9 11.10 -25.76 -8.38
N LYS A 10 11.16 -24.66 -7.59
CA LYS A 10 11.96 -24.61 -6.37
C LYS A 10 11.58 -25.74 -5.43
N THR A 11 12.58 -26.39 -4.82
CA THR A 11 12.34 -27.40 -3.78
C THR A 11 11.75 -26.75 -2.51
N PRO A 12 11.09 -27.53 -1.63
CA PRO A 12 10.61 -27.04 -0.36
C PRO A 12 11.67 -26.33 0.47
N GLU A 13 12.91 -26.87 0.49
CA GLU A 13 14.04 -26.30 1.22
C GLU A 13 14.46 -24.94 0.63
N GLN A 14 14.46 -24.80 -0.70
CA GLN A 14 14.77 -23.54 -1.38
C GLN A 14 13.69 -22.48 -1.08
N LYS A 15 12.41 -22.88 -1.11
CA LYS A 15 11.31 -21.98 -0.73
C LYS A 15 11.44 -21.52 0.72
N GLN A 16 11.72 -22.44 1.64
CA GLN A 16 11.91 -22.11 3.05
C GLN A 16 13.07 -21.14 3.26
N ALA A 17 14.21 -21.36 2.62
CA ALA A 17 15.36 -20.45 2.71
C ALA A 17 15.05 -19.04 2.20
N ILE A 18 14.21 -18.90 1.17
CA ILE A 18 13.72 -17.60 0.70
C ILE A 18 12.87 -16.94 1.78
N LEU A 19 11.89 -17.65 2.33
CA LEU A 19 10.95 -17.12 3.33
C LEU A 19 11.69 -16.71 4.62
N ASP A 20 12.71 -17.42 5.03
CA ASP A 20 13.52 -17.09 6.22
C ASP A 20 14.27 -15.76 6.05
N ASN A 21 14.65 -15.41 4.83
CA ASN A 21 15.39 -14.18 4.52
C ASN A 21 14.49 -12.95 4.25
N VAL A 22 13.19 -13.14 4.00
CA VAL A 22 12.28 -12.01 3.77
C VAL A 22 11.90 -11.34 5.10
N ARG A 23 12.04 -10.01 5.15
CA ARG A 23 11.73 -9.20 6.35
C ARG A 23 10.27 -8.74 6.36
N LEU A 24 9.35 -9.71 6.40
CA LEU A 24 7.90 -9.46 6.58
C LEU A 24 7.45 -10.08 7.90
N PRO A 25 6.38 -9.57 8.55
CA PRO A 25 5.71 -10.25 9.66
C PRO A 25 5.27 -11.66 9.26
N THR A 26 5.24 -12.57 10.24
CA THR A 26 5.01 -14.01 9.98
C THR A 26 3.67 -14.28 9.33
N ASP A 27 2.60 -13.58 9.72
CA ASP A 27 1.26 -13.73 9.14
C ASP A 27 1.25 -13.38 7.64
N TRP A 28 1.83 -12.23 7.26
CA TRP A 28 2.00 -11.83 5.87
C TRP A 28 2.89 -12.81 5.09
N LYS A 29 3.98 -13.23 5.70
CA LYS A 29 4.94 -14.17 5.09
C LYS A 29 4.28 -15.50 4.76
N THR A 30 3.46 -16.02 5.69
CA THR A 30 2.72 -17.25 5.49
C THR A 30 1.66 -17.11 4.39
N ALA A 31 0.89 -16.03 4.42
CA ALA A 31 -0.17 -15.80 3.45
C ALA A 31 0.34 -15.54 2.02
N LEU A 32 1.52 -14.95 1.89
CA LEU A 32 2.16 -14.61 0.61
C LEU A 32 3.25 -15.61 0.18
N ALA A 33 3.34 -16.79 0.81
CA ALA A 33 4.46 -17.71 0.59
C ALA A 33 4.65 -18.10 -0.88
N ASP A 34 3.58 -18.36 -1.61
CA ASP A 34 3.63 -18.74 -3.03
C ASP A 34 4.13 -17.57 -3.89
N GLU A 35 3.62 -16.37 -3.69
CA GLU A 35 4.11 -15.19 -4.42
C GLU A 35 5.56 -14.88 -4.04
N LEU A 36 5.91 -14.88 -2.76
CA LEU A 36 7.28 -14.63 -2.30
C LEU A 36 8.30 -15.61 -2.87
N THR A 37 7.88 -16.80 -3.25
CA THR A 37 8.74 -17.83 -3.85
C THR A 37 8.57 -17.97 -5.37
N SER A 38 7.77 -17.09 -5.99
CA SER A 38 7.51 -17.06 -7.42
C SER A 38 8.74 -16.61 -8.24
N GLU A 39 8.73 -16.88 -9.53
CA GLU A 39 9.71 -16.37 -10.49
C GLU A 39 9.67 -14.84 -10.59
N ASN A 40 8.45 -14.25 -10.54
CA ASN A 40 8.30 -12.80 -10.49
C ASN A 40 9.11 -12.17 -9.36
N MET A 41 9.04 -12.76 -8.16
CA MET A 41 9.79 -12.27 -7.01
C MET A 41 11.29 -12.54 -7.10
N ASP A 42 11.75 -13.56 -7.84
CA ASP A 42 13.16 -13.75 -8.12
C ASP A 42 13.70 -12.62 -9.01
N ASN A 43 12.97 -12.32 -10.08
CA ASN A 43 13.31 -11.24 -11.00
C ASN A 43 13.31 -9.88 -10.29
N LEU A 44 12.28 -9.61 -9.48
CA LEU A 44 12.20 -8.39 -8.69
C LEU A 44 13.36 -8.27 -7.68
N ARG A 45 13.74 -9.36 -6.99
CA ARG A 45 14.89 -9.35 -6.09
C ARG A 45 16.20 -9.06 -6.80
N ALA A 46 16.40 -9.65 -7.98
CA ALA A 46 17.59 -9.39 -8.80
C ALA A 46 17.64 -7.91 -9.22
N PHE A 47 16.55 -7.37 -9.72
CA PHE A 47 16.41 -5.96 -10.07
C PHE A 47 16.69 -5.04 -8.87
N LEU A 48 16.07 -5.28 -7.72
CA LEU A 48 16.27 -4.45 -6.52
C LEU A 48 17.70 -4.51 -6.00
N LYS A 49 18.34 -5.70 -6.05
CA LYS A 49 19.74 -5.85 -5.65
C LYS A 49 20.64 -4.96 -6.51
N GLU A 50 20.44 -4.96 -7.83
CA GLU A 50 21.19 -4.11 -8.74
C GLU A 50 20.91 -2.62 -8.47
N ALA A 51 19.63 -2.23 -8.34
CA ALA A 51 19.22 -0.86 -8.08
C ALA A 51 19.83 -0.31 -6.77
N TYR A 52 19.79 -1.06 -5.67
CA TYR A 52 20.37 -0.61 -4.39
C TYR A 52 21.90 -0.69 -4.33
N GLN A 53 22.56 -1.37 -5.26
CA GLN A 53 24.03 -1.41 -5.41
C GLN A 53 24.55 -0.35 -6.37
N SER A 54 23.69 0.27 -7.16
CA SER A 54 24.08 1.36 -8.06
C SER A 54 24.36 2.65 -7.28
N GLU A 55 24.89 3.66 -7.98
CA GLU A 55 25.10 5.02 -7.42
C GLU A 55 23.77 5.79 -7.28
N GLU A 56 22.64 5.23 -7.68
CA GLU A 56 21.33 5.84 -7.68
C GLU A 56 20.64 5.74 -6.32
N SER A 57 20.00 6.81 -5.90
CA SER A 57 19.19 6.81 -4.67
C SER A 57 17.84 6.17 -4.92
N ILE A 58 17.52 5.12 -4.15
CA ILE A 58 16.23 4.41 -4.20
C ILE A 58 15.42 4.73 -2.94
N TYR A 59 14.14 5.02 -3.12
CA TYR A 59 13.21 5.32 -2.03
C TYR A 59 12.07 4.30 -1.96
N PRO A 60 11.53 4.01 -0.75
CA PRO A 60 12.10 4.39 0.55
C PRO A 60 13.45 3.70 0.79
N PRO A 61 14.22 4.09 1.83
CA PRO A 61 15.38 3.30 2.28
C PRO A 61 14.98 1.83 2.50
N ALA A 62 15.85 0.89 2.15
CA ALA A 62 15.54 -0.54 2.15
C ALA A 62 14.89 -1.08 3.45
N PRO A 63 15.27 -0.62 4.68
CA PRO A 63 14.59 -1.05 5.90
C PRO A 63 13.11 -0.64 5.99
N LEU A 64 12.69 0.39 5.25
CA LEU A 64 11.32 0.91 5.26
C LEU A 64 10.46 0.36 4.11
N MET A 65 11.02 -0.43 3.19
CA MET A 65 10.31 -0.95 2.02
C MET A 65 9.00 -1.67 2.38
N PHE A 66 9.00 -2.45 3.45
CA PHE A 66 7.85 -3.21 3.94
C PHE A 66 7.17 -2.59 5.17
N ASN A 67 7.34 -1.28 5.39
CA ASN A 67 6.85 -0.63 6.61
C ASN A 67 5.31 -0.72 6.76
N ALA A 68 4.55 -0.69 5.68
CA ALA A 68 3.10 -0.87 5.69
C ALA A 68 2.70 -2.21 6.34
N PHE A 69 3.40 -3.28 6.02
CA PHE A 69 3.17 -4.61 6.58
C PHE A 69 3.63 -4.73 8.03
N ASN A 70 4.76 -4.09 8.37
CA ASN A 70 5.32 -4.11 9.72
C ASN A 70 4.40 -3.39 10.72
N LEU A 71 3.71 -2.34 10.29
CA LEU A 71 2.80 -1.56 11.12
C LEU A 71 1.37 -2.09 11.12
N THR A 72 0.99 -2.85 10.10
CA THR A 72 -0.37 -3.37 9.93
C THR A 72 -0.30 -4.88 9.70
N PRO A 73 -0.28 -5.72 10.76
CA PRO A 73 -0.39 -7.17 10.63
C PRO A 73 -1.65 -7.58 9.87
N LEU A 74 -1.61 -8.66 9.09
CA LEU A 74 -2.73 -9.12 8.26
C LEU A 74 -4.00 -9.30 9.09
N SER A 75 -3.88 -9.88 10.28
CA SER A 75 -5.00 -10.10 11.22
C SER A 75 -5.63 -8.81 11.75
N GLN A 76 -4.98 -7.66 11.58
CA GLN A 76 -5.48 -6.37 12.03
C GLN A 76 -5.96 -5.47 10.89
N VAL A 77 -5.87 -5.91 9.63
CA VAL A 77 -6.29 -5.11 8.49
C VAL A 77 -7.80 -4.87 8.53
N LYS A 78 -8.19 -3.60 8.63
CA LYS A 78 -9.57 -3.11 8.57
C LYS A 78 -9.82 -2.25 7.33
N VAL A 79 -8.79 -1.55 6.88
CA VAL A 79 -8.86 -0.61 5.76
C VAL A 79 -7.63 -0.80 4.88
N VAL A 80 -7.80 -0.77 3.57
CA VAL A 80 -6.71 -0.68 2.60
C VAL A 80 -6.82 0.65 1.86
N ILE A 81 -5.77 1.46 1.90
CA ILE A 81 -5.65 2.67 1.07
C ILE A 81 -4.54 2.41 0.06
N LEU A 82 -4.89 2.38 -1.23
CA LEU A 82 -3.96 2.05 -2.28
C LEU A 82 -3.40 3.30 -2.96
N GLY A 83 -2.08 3.51 -2.82
CA GLY A 83 -1.31 4.51 -3.55
C GLY A 83 -0.69 3.94 -4.84
N GLN A 84 0.09 4.74 -5.55
CA GLN A 84 0.76 4.32 -6.79
C GLN A 84 2.19 3.86 -6.51
N ASP A 85 3.10 4.79 -6.35
CA ASP A 85 4.51 4.59 -6.03
C ASP A 85 4.93 5.50 -4.87
N PRO A 86 6.07 5.25 -4.23
CA PRO A 86 6.57 6.11 -3.16
C PRO A 86 6.89 7.52 -3.67
N TYR A 87 6.92 8.48 -2.77
CA TYR A 87 7.49 9.78 -3.08
C TYR A 87 8.95 9.64 -3.48
N HIS A 88 9.34 10.35 -4.55
CA HIS A 88 10.66 10.20 -5.18
C HIS A 88 11.66 11.31 -4.81
N ARG A 89 11.37 12.12 -3.78
CA ARG A 89 12.27 13.15 -3.27
C ARG A 89 12.92 12.74 -1.95
N PRO A 90 14.13 13.22 -1.64
CA PRO A 90 14.82 12.89 -0.40
C PRO A 90 13.96 13.08 0.85
N GLY A 91 13.98 12.09 1.75
CA GLY A 91 13.34 12.18 3.05
C GLY A 91 11.81 12.04 3.07
N GLN A 92 11.13 11.90 1.93
CA GLN A 92 9.67 11.85 1.87
C GLN A 92 9.11 10.45 2.10
N ALA A 93 9.62 9.45 1.35
CA ALA A 93 9.10 8.10 1.39
C ALA A 93 9.46 7.39 2.71
N MET A 94 8.47 6.81 3.34
CA MET A 94 8.62 6.08 4.61
C MET A 94 7.98 4.68 4.59
N GLY A 95 7.71 4.16 3.39
CA GLY A 95 7.11 2.84 3.19
C GLY A 95 5.61 2.76 3.49
N LEU A 96 4.94 3.91 3.55
CA LEU A 96 3.49 4.05 3.72
C LEU A 96 2.95 4.94 2.61
N SER A 97 1.90 4.50 1.91
CA SER A 97 1.28 5.31 0.86
C SER A 97 0.79 6.66 1.39
N PHE A 98 0.97 7.72 0.62
CA PHE A 98 0.62 9.11 0.94
C PHE A 98 1.36 9.74 2.13
N SER A 99 1.99 8.97 3.01
CA SER A 99 2.62 9.43 4.25
C SER A 99 4.01 10.04 4.02
N VAL A 100 4.33 11.05 4.81
CA VAL A 100 5.68 11.61 4.93
C VAL A 100 6.06 11.77 6.42
N PRO A 101 7.35 11.73 6.78
CA PRO A 101 7.77 12.00 8.16
C PRO A 101 7.28 13.36 8.68
N LYS A 102 7.10 13.50 10.00
CA LYS A 102 6.55 14.71 10.63
C LYS A 102 7.27 16.01 10.24
N ALA A 103 8.58 15.95 10.05
CA ALA A 103 9.40 17.13 9.70
C ALA A 103 9.34 17.52 8.22
N ILE A 104 8.72 16.68 7.38
CA ILE A 104 8.67 16.90 5.93
C ILE A 104 7.37 17.63 5.56
N PRO A 105 7.45 18.68 4.71
CA PRO A 105 6.25 19.35 4.19
C PRO A 105 5.30 18.37 3.49
N LYS A 106 4.02 18.49 3.78
CA LYS A 106 3.01 17.63 3.18
C LYS A 106 2.94 17.82 1.67
N PRO A 107 3.09 16.76 0.86
CA PRO A 107 2.88 16.83 -0.58
C PRO A 107 1.42 17.20 -0.94
N PRO A 108 1.17 17.74 -2.15
CA PRO A 108 -0.15 18.25 -2.53
C PRO A 108 -1.29 17.24 -2.41
N SER A 109 -1.06 15.97 -2.79
CA SER A 109 -2.07 14.91 -2.67
C SER A 109 -2.43 14.64 -1.22
N LEU A 110 -1.44 14.61 -0.31
CA LEU A 110 -1.65 14.42 1.11
C LEU A 110 -2.39 15.62 1.74
N ASN A 111 -2.07 16.85 1.32
CA ASN A 111 -2.82 18.02 1.75
C ASN A 111 -4.31 17.92 1.39
N ASN A 112 -4.64 17.50 0.16
CA ASN A 112 -6.01 17.31 -0.28
C ASN A 112 -6.71 16.19 0.50
N LEU A 113 -6.00 15.09 0.76
CA LEU A 113 -6.51 13.98 1.56
C LEU A 113 -6.88 14.44 2.98
N LEU A 114 -5.97 15.14 3.67
CA LEU A 114 -6.20 15.66 5.03
C LEU A 114 -7.28 16.75 5.06
N LYS A 115 -7.41 17.55 3.99
CA LYS A 115 -8.50 18.53 3.85
C LYS A 115 -9.86 17.83 3.71
N GLU A 116 -9.96 16.79 2.88
CA GLU A 116 -11.19 15.98 2.78
C GLU A 116 -11.54 15.35 4.11
N MET A 117 -10.57 14.75 4.81
CA MET A 117 -10.76 14.17 6.13
C MET A 117 -11.32 15.20 7.12
N ALA A 118 -10.71 16.38 7.20
CA ALA A 118 -11.16 17.44 8.11
C ALA A 118 -12.61 17.89 7.82
N THR A 119 -12.99 17.97 6.55
CA THR A 119 -14.33 18.35 6.11
C THR A 119 -15.35 17.23 6.34
N ASP A 120 -14.98 15.98 6.05
CA ASP A 120 -15.86 14.81 6.15
C ASP A 120 -16.28 14.51 7.58
N ILE A 121 -15.35 14.56 8.52
CA ILE A 121 -15.58 14.15 9.92
C ILE A 121 -15.37 15.27 10.95
N GLY A 122 -15.23 16.51 10.51
CA GLY A 122 -15.17 17.68 11.38
C GLY A 122 -13.91 17.80 12.24
N LEU A 123 -12.80 17.19 11.80
CA LEU A 123 -11.53 17.21 12.53
C LEU A 123 -10.66 18.41 12.14
N LYS A 124 -9.75 18.77 13.03
CA LYS A 124 -8.75 19.80 12.74
C LYS A 124 -7.70 19.24 11.77
N PRO A 125 -7.29 20.02 10.75
CA PRO A 125 -6.17 19.64 9.90
C PRO A 125 -4.90 19.40 10.73
N SER A 126 -4.21 18.29 10.48
CA SER A 126 -2.94 18.00 11.14
C SER A 126 -1.83 18.93 10.67
N ALA A 127 -0.93 19.33 11.60
CA ALA A 127 0.27 20.07 11.28
C ALA A 127 1.27 19.27 10.44
N HIS A 128 1.31 17.94 10.62
CA HIS A 128 2.23 17.02 9.93
C HIS A 128 1.50 16.03 9.02
N GLY A 129 2.27 15.29 8.20
CA GLY A 129 1.77 14.30 7.25
C GLY A 129 2.15 12.86 7.56
N ASP A 130 2.53 12.56 8.80
CA ASP A 130 2.88 11.20 9.22
C ASP A 130 1.62 10.41 9.57
N LEU A 131 1.31 9.41 8.74
CA LEU A 131 0.13 8.56 8.85
C LEU A 131 0.38 7.24 9.62
N THR A 132 1.51 7.11 10.29
CA THR A 132 1.86 5.93 11.10
C THR A 132 0.74 5.56 12.08
N TYR A 133 0.10 6.56 12.69
CA TYR A 133 -1.00 6.35 13.62
C TYR A 133 -2.22 5.64 12.99
N TRP A 134 -2.50 5.88 11.71
CA TRP A 134 -3.54 5.16 10.98
C TRP A 134 -3.12 3.70 10.74
N ALA A 135 -1.87 3.49 10.30
CA ALA A 135 -1.34 2.15 10.04
C ALA A 135 -1.42 1.25 11.29
N GLN A 136 -1.08 1.79 12.46
CA GLN A 136 -1.15 1.09 13.76
C GLN A 136 -2.57 0.71 14.19
N GLN A 137 -3.60 1.29 13.58
CA GLN A 137 -5.01 0.98 13.86
C GLN A 137 -5.62 -0.02 12.87
N GLY A 138 -4.84 -0.51 11.91
CA GLY A 138 -5.29 -1.47 10.90
C GLY A 138 -5.57 -0.85 9.53
N VAL A 139 -5.02 0.33 9.23
CA VAL A 139 -5.07 0.93 7.89
C VAL A 139 -3.81 0.52 7.12
N LEU A 140 -3.93 -0.44 6.22
CA LEU A 140 -2.84 -0.85 5.32
C LEU A 140 -2.62 0.23 4.26
N LEU A 141 -1.58 1.05 4.45
CA LEU A 141 -1.19 2.11 3.55
C LEU A 141 -0.23 1.56 2.47
N LEU A 142 -0.79 0.93 1.44
CA LEU A 142 -0.07 0.17 0.44
C LEU A 142 0.13 0.98 -0.84
N ASN A 143 1.34 0.97 -1.42
CA ASN A 143 1.57 1.43 -2.80
C ASN A 143 1.53 0.25 -3.77
N SER A 144 1.18 0.49 -5.03
CA SER A 144 1.24 -0.53 -6.09
C SER A 144 2.66 -0.93 -6.43
N SER A 145 3.60 0.03 -6.40
CA SER A 145 5.05 -0.20 -6.44
C SER A 145 5.65 0.23 -5.11
N LEU A 146 6.51 -0.60 -4.49
CA LEU A 146 7.04 -0.30 -3.16
C LEU A 146 8.37 0.46 -3.20
N THR A 147 8.96 0.64 -4.37
CA THR A 147 10.23 1.38 -4.54
C THR A 147 10.17 2.30 -5.75
N VAL A 148 11.03 3.31 -5.73
CA VAL A 148 11.17 4.30 -6.81
C VAL A 148 12.59 4.87 -6.81
N LYS A 149 13.11 5.25 -7.98
CA LYS A 149 14.39 5.98 -8.11
C LYS A 149 14.18 7.47 -7.81
N GLU A 150 15.17 8.10 -7.21
CA GLU A 150 15.15 9.55 -6.93
C GLU A 150 14.85 10.37 -8.17
N GLY A 151 13.90 11.30 -8.05
CA GLY A 151 13.52 12.22 -9.12
C GLY A 151 12.70 11.61 -10.26
N GLU A 152 12.54 10.29 -10.34
CA GLU A 152 11.92 9.59 -11.46
C GLU A 152 10.64 8.83 -11.04
N PRO A 153 9.48 9.49 -11.01
CA PRO A 153 8.22 8.81 -10.66
C PRO A 153 7.93 7.65 -11.64
N ASN A 154 7.37 6.56 -11.12
CA ASN A 154 7.08 5.32 -11.85
C ASN A 154 8.33 4.58 -12.41
N SER A 155 9.55 4.93 -12.02
CA SER A 155 10.78 4.30 -12.54
C SER A 155 10.87 2.80 -12.28
N HIS A 156 10.25 2.28 -11.22
CA HIS A 156 10.20 0.86 -10.89
C HIS A 156 8.87 0.18 -11.29
N GLN A 157 8.08 0.83 -12.14
CA GLN A 157 6.86 0.25 -12.69
C GLN A 157 7.20 -0.94 -13.61
N ASN A 158 6.36 -1.97 -13.61
CA ASN A 158 6.54 -3.21 -14.39
C ASN A 158 7.82 -4.01 -14.06
N GLN A 159 8.38 -3.82 -12.87
CA GLN A 159 9.51 -4.61 -12.37
C GLN A 159 9.09 -5.79 -11.47
N GLY A 160 7.78 -6.05 -11.34
CA GLY A 160 7.22 -7.14 -10.54
C GLY A 160 6.51 -6.70 -9.27
N TRP A 161 6.61 -5.44 -8.85
CA TRP A 161 5.90 -4.93 -7.68
C TRP A 161 4.38 -5.02 -7.82
N GLU A 162 3.85 -4.74 -9.00
CA GLU A 162 2.40 -4.75 -9.23
C GLU A 162 1.80 -6.14 -9.02
N GLN A 163 2.50 -7.20 -9.45
CA GLN A 163 2.06 -8.57 -9.21
C GLN A 163 2.11 -8.93 -7.72
N PHE A 164 3.19 -8.55 -7.03
CA PHE A 164 3.27 -8.74 -5.58
C PHE A 164 2.14 -8.02 -4.84
N THR A 165 1.86 -6.77 -5.17
CA THR A 165 0.80 -6.00 -4.50
C THR A 165 -0.60 -6.45 -4.91
N ASP A 166 -0.79 -7.03 -6.09
CA ASP A 166 -2.03 -7.71 -6.45
C ASP A 166 -2.26 -8.94 -5.55
N ALA A 167 -1.23 -9.77 -5.34
CA ALA A 167 -1.29 -10.90 -4.41
C ALA A 167 -1.60 -10.44 -2.96
N VAL A 168 -1.07 -9.30 -2.53
CA VAL A 168 -1.43 -8.72 -1.21
C VAL A 168 -2.91 -8.36 -1.14
N ILE A 169 -3.47 -7.74 -2.19
CA ILE A 169 -4.89 -7.40 -2.24
C ILE A 169 -5.75 -8.67 -2.23
N ASP A 170 -5.37 -9.70 -2.98
CA ASP A 170 -6.06 -10.99 -3.03
C ASP A 170 -6.05 -11.67 -1.65
N VAL A 171 -4.91 -11.68 -0.95
CA VAL A 171 -4.80 -12.21 0.41
C VAL A 171 -5.74 -11.47 1.37
N VAL A 172 -5.79 -10.14 1.33
CA VAL A 172 -6.73 -9.38 2.17
C VAL A 172 -8.18 -9.71 1.80
N ASN A 173 -8.49 -9.76 0.51
CA ASN A 173 -9.83 -10.09 0.01
C ASN A 173 -10.30 -11.49 0.45
N GLU A 174 -9.39 -12.46 0.52
CA GLU A 174 -9.71 -13.83 0.87
C GLU A 174 -9.73 -14.08 2.38
N GLN A 175 -8.76 -13.54 3.10
CA GLN A 175 -8.47 -13.91 4.49
C GLN A 175 -9.00 -12.93 5.54
N THR A 176 -9.60 -11.80 5.13
CA THR A 176 -10.24 -10.87 6.06
C THR A 176 -11.74 -10.78 5.83
N GLU A 177 -12.46 -10.21 6.79
CA GLU A 177 -13.89 -9.97 6.73
C GLU A 177 -14.19 -8.49 6.93
N HIS A 178 -15.13 -7.96 6.15
CA HIS A 178 -15.63 -6.59 6.30
C HIS A 178 -14.52 -5.53 6.27
N THR A 179 -13.56 -5.70 5.36
CA THR A 179 -12.50 -4.71 5.10
C THR A 179 -13.00 -3.63 4.16
N VAL A 180 -12.54 -2.40 4.37
CA VAL A 180 -12.83 -1.26 3.49
C VAL A 180 -11.66 -1.02 2.56
N PHE A 181 -11.89 -1.04 1.25
CA PHE A 181 -10.89 -0.70 0.24
C PHE A 181 -11.17 0.71 -0.29
N ILE A 182 -10.24 1.63 -0.06
CA ILE A 182 -10.31 3.02 -0.54
C ILE A 182 -9.41 3.13 -1.77
N LEU A 183 -10.02 3.29 -2.95
CA LEU A 183 -9.36 3.22 -4.25
C LEU A 183 -9.51 4.56 -4.98
N TRP A 184 -8.48 5.39 -4.90
CA TRP A 184 -8.46 6.71 -5.53
C TRP A 184 -7.75 6.69 -6.87
N GLY A 185 -8.50 7.05 -7.93
CA GLY A 185 -8.04 7.10 -9.30
C GLY A 185 -8.12 5.75 -10.02
N SER A 186 -8.08 5.81 -11.35
CA SER A 186 -8.34 4.66 -12.22
C SER A 186 -7.37 3.49 -12.04
N LYS A 187 -6.10 3.77 -11.73
CA LYS A 187 -5.10 2.70 -11.50
C LYS A 187 -5.44 1.88 -10.26
N ALA A 188 -5.77 2.53 -9.13
CA ALA A 188 -6.18 1.85 -7.91
C ALA A 188 -7.50 1.09 -8.11
N GLN A 189 -8.48 1.70 -8.79
CA GLN A 189 -9.78 1.07 -9.06
C GLN A 189 -9.65 -0.19 -9.93
N LYS A 190 -8.71 -0.22 -10.88
CA LYS A 190 -8.44 -1.43 -11.68
C LYS A 190 -7.97 -2.60 -10.82
N LYS A 191 -7.12 -2.35 -9.82
CA LYS A 191 -6.67 -3.38 -8.86
C LYS A 191 -7.81 -3.91 -7.99
N GLY A 192 -8.81 -3.07 -7.70
CA GLY A 192 -10.00 -3.48 -6.94
C GLY A 192 -11.04 -4.28 -7.71
N LYS A 193 -10.83 -4.59 -9.00
CA LYS A 193 -11.83 -5.22 -9.86
C LYS A 193 -12.34 -6.58 -9.36
N TYR A 194 -11.49 -7.33 -8.70
CA TYR A 194 -11.81 -8.70 -8.24
C TYR A 194 -12.11 -8.79 -6.74
N ILE A 195 -12.17 -7.66 -6.04
CA ILE A 195 -12.54 -7.64 -4.62
C ILE A 195 -14.01 -8.07 -4.47
N ASN A 196 -14.25 -8.98 -3.55
CA ASN A 196 -15.60 -9.49 -3.25
C ASN A 196 -16.45 -8.43 -2.52
N THR A 197 -17.37 -7.82 -3.24
CA THR A 197 -18.25 -6.75 -2.72
C THR A 197 -19.37 -7.26 -1.80
N ASP A 198 -19.63 -8.57 -1.76
CA ASP A 198 -20.55 -9.16 -0.78
C ASP A 198 -19.90 -9.24 0.62
N LYS A 199 -18.57 -9.20 0.66
CA LYS A 199 -17.76 -9.38 1.85
C LYS A 199 -17.09 -8.07 2.32
N HIS A 200 -16.77 -7.17 1.40
CA HIS A 200 -16.00 -5.97 1.64
C HIS A 200 -16.68 -4.72 1.08
N LEU A 201 -16.32 -3.55 1.63
CA LEU A 201 -16.75 -2.26 1.08
C LEU A 201 -15.67 -1.69 0.17
N ILE A 202 -16.05 -1.26 -1.03
CA ILE A 202 -15.16 -0.51 -1.93
C ILE A 202 -15.64 0.94 -2.00
N LEU A 203 -14.77 1.88 -1.63
CA LEU A 203 -14.98 3.31 -1.76
C LEU A 203 -14.07 3.87 -2.88
N THR A 204 -14.67 4.50 -3.86
CA THR A 204 -13.94 5.04 -5.01
C THR A 204 -14.11 6.55 -5.11
N ALA A 205 -13.06 7.23 -5.58
CA ALA A 205 -13.09 8.63 -5.99
C ALA A 205 -11.97 8.87 -7.03
N VAL A 206 -11.91 10.07 -7.60
CA VAL A 206 -10.74 10.48 -8.38
C VAL A 206 -9.51 10.58 -7.47
N HIS A 207 -8.31 10.60 -8.07
CA HIS A 207 -7.08 10.69 -7.29
C HIS A 207 -6.98 12.03 -6.51
N PRO A 208 -6.43 12.07 -5.28
CA PRO A 208 -6.31 13.30 -4.48
C PRO A 208 -5.30 14.33 -5.02
N SER A 209 -4.56 14.02 -6.09
CA SER A 209 -3.67 15.00 -6.71
C SER A 209 -4.42 16.26 -7.17
N PRO A 210 -3.80 17.46 -7.11
CA PRO A 210 -4.47 18.70 -7.53
C PRO A 210 -5.02 18.64 -8.95
N LEU A 211 -4.34 17.95 -9.87
CA LEU A 211 -4.79 17.78 -11.26
C LEU A 211 -6.14 17.04 -11.37
N ALA A 212 -6.41 16.09 -10.49
CA ALA A 212 -7.65 15.32 -10.50
C ALA A 212 -8.68 15.91 -9.52
N ALA A 213 -8.29 16.16 -8.28
CA ALA A 213 -9.19 16.62 -7.22
C ALA A 213 -9.87 17.97 -7.55
N ASN A 214 -9.14 18.90 -8.17
CA ASN A 214 -9.69 20.21 -8.55
C ASN A 214 -10.68 20.16 -9.73
N ARG A 215 -10.75 19.03 -10.46
CA ARG A 215 -11.76 18.79 -11.48
C ARG A 215 -13.08 18.26 -10.93
N GLY A 216 -13.14 18.02 -9.62
CA GLY A 216 -14.30 17.47 -8.90
C GLY A 216 -14.23 15.95 -8.71
N GLY A 217 -15.04 15.45 -7.77
CA GLY A 217 -15.19 14.02 -7.50
C GLY A 217 -14.25 13.44 -6.44
N PHE A 218 -13.32 14.23 -5.88
CA PHE A 218 -12.55 13.85 -4.70
C PHE A 218 -13.14 14.47 -3.43
N PHE A 219 -13.23 15.80 -3.41
CA PHE A 219 -13.82 16.51 -2.26
C PHE A 219 -15.32 16.22 -2.17
N GLY A 220 -15.78 15.90 -0.94
CA GLY A 220 -17.15 15.49 -0.68
C GLY A 220 -17.43 14.00 -0.94
N SER A 221 -16.42 13.19 -1.30
CA SER A 221 -16.56 11.73 -1.44
C SER A 221 -16.78 11.02 -0.10
N LYS A 222 -16.40 11.66 1.01
CA LYS A 222 -16.61 11.21 2.40
C LYS A 222 -16.11 9.80 2.69
N PRO A 223 -14.86 9.46 2.38
CA PRO A 223 -14.35 8.10 2.57
C PRO A 223 -14.14 7.76 4.04
N PHE A 224 -13.84 8.73 4.89
CA PHE A 224 -13.48 8.51 6.31
C PHE A 224 -14.71 8.21 7.17
N SER A 225 -15.78 8.99 7.05
CA SER A 225 -17.04 8.72 7.73
C SER A 225 -17.66 7.41 7.26
N LYS A 226 -17.76 7.19 5.94
CA LYS A 226 -18.29 5.94 5.37
C LYS A 226 -17.51 4.71 5.82
N THR A 227 -16.18 4.80 5.95
CA THR A 227 -15.34 3.75 6.49
C THR A 227 -15.75 3.41 7.92
N ASN A 228 -15.83 4.42 8.78
CA ASN A 228 -16.18 4.20 10.18
C ASN A 228 -17.60 3.70 10.36
N ASP A 229 -18.56 4.20 9.60
CA ASP A 229 -19.94 3.71 9.61
C ASP A 229 -19.99 2.21 9.26
N TYR A 230 -19.26 1.79 8.23
CA TYR A 230 -19.18 0.39 7.84
C TYR A 230 -18.50 -0.48 8.90
N LEU A 231 -17.36 -0.05 9.45
CA LEU A 231 -16.66 -0.80 10.50
C LEU A 231 -17.56 -1.00 11.72
N VAL A 232 -18.23 0.05 12.18
CA VAL A 232 -19.18 -0.02 13.32
C VAL A 232 -20.37 -0.92 13.02
N GLN A 233 -20.92 -0.87 11.81
CA GLN A 233 -22.01 -1.75 11.37
C GLN A 233 -21.68 -3.24 11.55
N TYR A 234 -20.42 -3.61 11.33
CA TYR A 234 -19.94 -4.98 11.47
C TYR A 234 -19.20 -5.26 12.80
N GLY A 235 -19.41 -4.41 13.81
CA GLY A 235 -18.88 -4.62 15.15
C GLY A 235 -17.37 -4.42 15.29
N GLN A 236 -16.74 -3.78 14.30
CA GLN A 236 -15.32 -3.43 14.37
C GLN A 236 -15.13 -2.04 14.99
N THR A 237 -14.00 -1.86 15.68
CA THR A 237 -13.60 -0.55 16.21
C THR A 237 -13.34 0.43 15.07
N PRO A 238 -13.98 1.61 15.05
CA PRO A 238 -13.70 2.62 14.04
C PRO A 238 -12.26 3.11 14.09
N ILE A 239 -11.80 3.71 13.02
CA ILE A 239 -10.47 4.34 12.95
C ILE A 239 -10.57 5.73 13.57
N ASP A 240 -9.66 6.04 14.48
CA ASP A 240 -9.41 7.42 14.90
C ASP A 240 -8.52 8.09 13.84
N TRP A 241 -9.16 8.89 12.99
CA TRP A 241 -8.49 9.58 11.90
C TRP A 241 -7.72 10.83 12.36
N GLN A 242 -7.91 11.30 13.60
CA GLN A 242 -7.19 12.46 14.12
C GLN A 242 -5.74 12.11 14.38
N LEU A 243 -4.83 12.68 13.59
CA LEU A 243 -3.40 12.47 13.81
C LEU A 243 -2.96 13.14 15.13
N PRO A 244 -2.17 12.45 15.97
CA PRO A 244 -1.58 13.04 17.17
C PRO A 244 -0.70 14.24 16.81
N GLN A 245 -0.70 15.27 17.65
CA GLN A 245 0.10 16.49 17.44
C GLN A 245 1.57 16.29 17.78
#